data_4f88480a387c362736111a5f04d4b1af
#
_entry.id   4f88480a387c362736111a5f04d4b1af
#
_cell.length_a   1.000
_cell.length_b   1.000
_cell.length_c   1.000
_cell.angle_alpha   90.00
_cell.angle_beta   90.00
_cell.angle_gamma   90.00
#
_symmetry.space_group_name_H-M   'P 1'
#
loop_
_entity.id
_entity.type
_entity.pdbx_description
1 polymer ?
#
loop_
_entity_poly.entity_id
_entity_poly.type
_entity_poly.pdbx_seq_one_letter_code
_entity_poly.pdbx_strand_id
1 'polypeptide(L)'
;MEKRLLLAFVLSLAVFIGWGAFMAQFQPPPVEQTDEQPQAPVTAQSPSVPGSSTPPATSSGAVSSRPQSDLSQSMVAPVAVNPFPGEEKEIRVDVGKTHYVFSNRGGVLKQILLPRFNNDDGDTINLISNPDNLTSALSLKSDDAEITSILQNAYYEPSTTSIVLGESNPEAVLTFTLKHESGLEVLREYKFRYNDYALEIKTRITALPLATKNLQYQIVLGPEMGGKISSQTDYIVFSGATVFVNNERIEHPLEDLTAPVYHRGDLKWVAFQNKYFGSALVPVQGTKAGVVYKEKDQVFVGLEYESVQSAATASHIFYAGTKELEILEEKGNHLVRMIDYGWFGNKFAFLVKPLLKVLAYFYGVTQNYGWSIIFLTIIIKLLFFPLTHKSFKSMKGMTKIQPYVKVIQERNKDDRKQMNEELLELYKKHKVN
;
A
#
# COMPACT_ATOMS: atom_id res chain seq x y z
N MET A 1 -28.99 1.16 -1.18
CA MET A 1 -27.91 0.25 -0.67
C MET A 1 -28.32 -0.47 0.61
N GLU A 2 -29.07 0.13 1.50
CA GLU A 2 -29.44 -0.43 2.81
C GLU A 2 -30.19 -1.79 2.74
N LYS A 3 -31.13 -1.95 1.82
CA LYS A 3 -31.90 -3.21 1.72
C LYS A 3 -31.04 -4.44 1.35
N ARG A 4 -29.97 -4.24 0.57
CA ARG A 4 -29.04 -5.32 0.18
C ARG A 4 -28.10 -5.68 1.32
N LEU A 5 -27.65 -4.68 2.09
CA LEU A 5 -26.85 -4.86 3.30
C LEU A 5 -27.64 -5.60 4.38
N LEU A 6 -28.89 -5.20 4.59
CA LEU A 6 -29.79 -5.84 5.55
C LEU A 6 -30.09 -7.30 5.15
N LEU A 7 -30.32 -7.56 3.86
CA LEU A 7 -30.51 -8.92 3.33
C LEU A 7 -29.27 -9.78 3.53
N ALA A 8 -28.07 -9.25 3.27
CA ALA A 8 -26.81 -9.96 3.47
C ALA A 8 -26.58 -10.27 4.95
N PHE A 9 -26.88 -9.33 5.84
CA PHE A 9 -26.79 -9.52 7.29
C PHE A 9 -27.75 -10.61 7.79
N VAL A 10 -29.04 -10.56 7.36
CA VAL A 10 -30.06 -11.55 7.72
C VAL A 10 -29.66 -12.93 7.19
N LEU A 11 -29.13 -13.03 5.98
CA LEU A 11 -28.71 -14.30 5.40
C LEU A 11 -27.47 -14.88 6.10
N SER A 12 -26.52 -14.03 6.46
CA SER A 12 -25.36 -14.39 7.28
C SER A 12 -25.76 -14.88 8.66
N LEU A 13 -26.70 -14.18 9.31
CA LEU A 13 -27.26 -14.56 10.61
C LEU A 13 -28.02 -15.87 10.53
N ALA A 14 -28.83 -16.09 9.49
CA ALA A 14 -29.55 -17.33 9.27
C ALA A 14 -28.62 -18.53 9.06
N VAL A 15 -27.52 -18.34 8.32
CA VAL A 15 -26.47 -19.37 8.16
C VAL A 15 -25.79 -19.65 9.49
N PHE A 16 -25.51 -18.63 10.29
CA PHE A 16 -24.86 -18.78 11.61
C PHE A 16 -25.76 -19.50 12.60
N ILE A 17 -27.06 -19.15 12.65
CA ILE A 17 -28.07 -19.80 13.51
C ILE A 17 -28.33 -21.24 13.02
N GLY A 18 -28.50 -21.44 11.71
CA GLY A 18 -28.68 -22.77 11.13
C GLY A 18 -27.49 -23.69 11.39
N TRP A 19 -26.27 -23.15 11.34
CA TRP A 19 -25.05 -23.89 11.68
C TRP A 19 -24.99 -24.19 13.19
N GLY A 20 -25.37 -23.23 14.02
CA GLY A 20 -25.48 -23.44 15.48
C GLY A 20 -26.47 -24.52 15.84
N ALA A 21 -27.66 -24.49 15.23
CA ALA A 21 -28.70 -25.50 15.41
C ALA A 21 -28.28 -26.89 14.89
N PHE A 22 -27.61 -26.94 13.75
CA PHE A 22 -27.03 -28.17 13.19
C PHE A 22 -25.95 -28.77 14.12
N MET A 23 -25.06 -27.90 14.66
CA MET A 23 -24.05 -28.32 15.61
C MET A 23 -24.61 -28.71 16.97
N ALA A 24 -25.72 -28.10 17.41
CA ALA A 24 -26.40 -28.47 18.65
C ALA A 24 -26.94 -29.89 18.64
N GLN A 25 -27.31 -30.46 17.48
CA GLN A 25 -27.67 -31.87 17.36
C GLN A 25 -26.52 -32.84 17.64
N PHE A 26 -25.27 -32.36 17.56
CA PHE A 26 -24.07 -33.14 17.83
C PHE A 26 -23.43 -32.82 19.17
N GLN A 27 -23.99 -31.87 19.93
CA GLN A 27 -23.51 -31.56 21.29
C GLN A 27 -24.19 -32.52 22.29
N PRO A 28 -23.44 -33.08 23.25
CA PRO A 28 -24.04 -33.79 24.36
C PRO A 28 -24.88 -32.80 25.21
N PRO A 29 -25.98 -33.28 25.85
CA PRO A 29 -26.82 -32.41 26.67
C PRO A 29 -25.98 -31.70 27.73
N PRO A 30 -26.34 -30.46 28.10
CA PRO A 30 -25.61 -29.72 29.15
C PRO A 30 -25.67 -30.50 30.44
N VAL A 31 -24.51 -30.71 31.05
CA VAL A 31 -24.43 -31.20 32.44
C VAL A 31 -24.84 -30.02 33.30
N GLU A 32 -25.91 -30.12 34.06
CA GLU A 32 -26.31 -29.16 35.07
C GLU A 32 -25.12 -28.89 35.98
N GLN A 33 -24.55 -27.72 35.89
CA GLN A 33 -23.55 -27.22 36.82
C GLN A 33 -24.29 -26.61 37.99
N THR A 34 -24.22 -27.28 39.11
CA THR A 34 -24.57 -26.72 40.40
C THR A 34 -23.65 -25.53 40.68
N ASP A 35 -24.23 -24.35 40.85
CA ASP A 35 -23.58 -23.11 41.20
C ASP A 35 -22.72 -23.26 42.47
N GLU A 36 -21.43 -23.37 42.32
CA GLU A 36 -20.45 -22.99 43.33
C GLU A 36 -19.46 -22.01 42.66
N GLN A 37 -19.68 -20.74 42.98
CA GLN A 37 -18.87 -19.61 42.57
C GLN A 37 -17.58 -19.56 43.38
N PRO A 38 -16.40 -19.70 42.80
CA PRO A 38 -15.18 -19.28 43.48
C PRO A 38 -14.98 -17.78 43.31
N GLN A 39 -14.95 -17.08 44.44
CA GLN A 39 -14.61 -15.68 44.57
C GLN A 39 -13.25 -15.38 43.93
N ALA A 40 -13.21 -14.35 43.11
CA ALA A 40 -11.98 -13.77 42.55
C ALA A 40 -11.17 -13.05 43.64
N PRO A 41 -9.84 -13.04 43.55
CA PRO A 41 -8.99 -12.31 44.49
C PRO A 41 -9.05 -10.82 44.22
N VAL A 42 -9.19 -10.08 45.29
CA VAL A 42 -9.24 -8.63 45.39
C VAL A 42 -7.95 -8.00 44.86
N THR A 43 -8.05 -7.19 43.84
CA THR A 43 -6.94 -6.38 43.33
C THR A 43 -6.78 -5.13 44.19
N ALA A 44 -5.57 -4.88 44.67
CA ALA A 44 -5.20 -3.76 45.49
C ALA A 44 -5.40 -2.40 44.78
N GLN A 45 -5.97 -1.49 45.55
CA GLN A 45 -6.14 -0.07 45.21
C GLN A 45 -4.78 0.65 45.20
N SER A 46 -4.55 1.45 44.17
CA SER A 46 -3.54 2.51 44.20
C SER A 46 -4.15 3.81 44.74
N PRO A 47 -3.43 4.56 45.56
CA PRO A 47 -3.97 5.74 46.21
C PRO A 47 -3.96 6.97 45.31
N SER A 48 -5.07 7.67 45.35
CA SER A 48 -5.26 9.02 44.82
C SER A 48 -4.60 10.06 45.69
N VAL A 49 -3.91 11.02 45.07
CA VAL A 49 -3.43 12.23 45.75
C VAL A 49 -4.35 13.41 45.38
N PRO A 50 -4.75 14.25 46.33
CA PRO A 50 -5.73 15.29 46.12
C PRO A 50 -5.12 16.62 45.62
N GLY A 51 -5.97 17.38 44.94
CA GLY A 51 -5.71 18.63 44.33
C GLY A 51 -5.48 19.84 45.22
N SER A 52 -5.19 20.94 44.63
CA SER A 52 -5.45 22.30 45.08
C SER A 52 -5.40 23.26 43.92
N SER A 53 -6.47 23.81 43.57
CA SER A 53 -7.05 25.13 43.82
C SER A 53 -6.63 26.23 42.87
N THR A 54 -7.57 26.63 42.03
CA THR A 54 -7.79 27.99 41.50
C THR A 54 -8.39 28.87 42.62
N PRO A 55 -8.50 30.18 42.62
CA PRO A 55 -8.52 31.25 41.61
C PRO A 55 -7.87 32.59 42.10
N PRO A 56 -8.28 33.82 41.73
CA PRO A 56 -9.09 34.37 40.66
C PRO A 56 -8.53 35.63 39.97
N ALA A 57 -9.33 36.11 39.00
CA ALA A 57 -9.18 37.31 38.22
C ALA A 57 -9.24 38.66 38.99
N THR A 58 -8.72 39.72 38.40
CA THR A 58 -9.25 41.12 38.40
C THR A 58 -8.61 41.89 37.24
N SER A 59 -9.34 42.26 36.24
CA SER A 59 -10.09 43.49 35.93
C SER A 59 -9.27 44.75 35.72
N SER A 60 -9.64 45.44 34.66
CA SER A 60 -9.70 46.89 34.44
C SER A 60 -8.66 47.51 33.53
N GLY A 61 -9.19 48.18 32.51
CA GLY A 61 -8.64 49.37 31.95
C GLY A 61 -8.93 49.61 30.48
N ALA A 62 -10.09 50.08 30.15
CA ALA A 62 -10.42 50.66 28.86
C ALA A 62 -9.78 52.03 28.70
N VAL A 63 -9.21 52.34 27.53
CA VAL A 63 -9.25 53.70 26.96
C VAL A 63 -9.33 53.62 25.45
N SER A 64 -10.33 54.32 24.97
CA SER A 64 -10.72 54.64 23.61
C SER A 64 -9.70 55.56 22.94
N SER A 65 -9.46 55.34 21.64
CA SER A 65 -9.48 56.42 20.62
C SER A 65 -9.37 55.87 19.20
N ARG A 66 -10.28 56.27 18.40
CA ARG A 66 -10.44 56.18 16.95
C ARG A 66 -9.88 57.49 16.35
N PRO A 67 -9.79 57.67 14.99
CA PRO A 67 -9.46 56.79 13.87
C PRO A 67 -8.32 57.41 13.01
N GLN A 68 -7.67 56.59 12.17
CA GLN A 68 -7.10 57.17 10.96
C GLN A 68 -7.18 56.18 9.79
N SER A 69 -7.69 56.75 8.75
CA SER A 69 -8.09 56.25 7.44
C SER A 69 -6.95 55.62 6.64
N ASP A 70 -7.39 54.64 5.84
CA ASP A 70 -7.02 54.32 4.47
C ASP A 70 -5.56 54.45 4.04
N LEU A 71 -5.03 53.26 3.74
CA LEU A 71 -4.43 52.98 2.44
C LEU A 71 -4.29 51.46 2.33
N SER A 72 -5.32 50.82 1.81
CA SER A 72 -5.26 49.45 1.29
C SER A 72 -4.35 49.45 0.06
N GLN A 73 -3.04 49.35 0.31
CA GLN A 73 -2.18 48.83 -0.73
C GLN A 73 -2.36 47.30 -0.71
N SER A 74 -3.19 46.87 -1.66
CA SER A 74 -3.19 45.47 -2.11
C SER A 74 -1.78 45.13 -2.53
N MET A 75 -1.03 44.51 -1.65
CA MET A 75 0.20 43.83 -2.01
C MET A 75 -0.21 42.64 -2.87
N VAL A 76 -0.28 42.85 -4.18
CA VAL A 76 -0.22 41.79 -5.17
C VAL A 76 1.08 41.05 -4.85
N ALA A 77 0.98 39.83 -4.34
CA ALA A 77 2.12 38.95 -4.21
C ALA A 77 2.85 38.95 -5.56
N PRO A 78 4.18 39.11 -5.60
CA PRO A 78 4.89 39.06 -6.85
C PRO A 78 4.60 37.70 -7.51
N VAL A 79 3.93 37.74 -8.64
CA VAL A 79 3.79 36.58 -9.53
C VAL A 79 5.22 36.19 -9.86
N ALA A 80 5.67 35.05 -9.36
CA ALA A 80 7.00 34.52 -9.65
C ALA A 80 7.09 34.35 -11.16
N VAL A 81 7.75 35.29 -11.82
CA VAL A 81 7.98 35.22 -13.27
C VAL A 81 8.87 34.00 -13.49
N ASN A 82 8.35 33.00 -14.20
CA ASN A 82 9.16 31.84 -14.57
C ASN A 82 10.33 32.32 -15.44
N PRO A 83 11.58 32.11 -15.05
CA PRO A 83 12.75 32.57 -15.81
C PRO A 83 12.90 31.82 -17.16
N PHE A 84 12.12 30.74 -17.37
CA PHE A 84 12.18 29.95 -18.58
C PHE A 84 11.09 30.42 -19.58
N PRO A 85 11.47 30.80 -20.80
CA PRO A 85 10.50 31.22 -21.82
C PRO A 85 9.68 30.00 -22.30
N GLY A 86 8.37 30.16 -22.36
CA GLY A 86 7.46 29.13 -22.86
C GLY A 86 6.11 29.14 -22.17
N GLU A 87 5.23 28.31 -22.66
CA GLU A 87 3.88 28.10 -22.12
C GLU A 87 3.71 26.65 -21.67
N GLU A 88 3.08 26.45 -20.51
CA GLU A 88 2.76 25.12 -20.02
C GLU A 88 1.65 24.50 -20.85
N LYS A 89 1.90 23.30 -21.38
CA LYS A 89 0.96 22.49 -22.15
C LYS A 89 0.73 21.16 -21.44
N GLU A 90 -0.53 20.75 -21.37
CA GLU A 90 -0.88 19.41 -20.94
C GLU A 90 -0.90 18.45 -22.11
N ILE A 91 -0.30 17.28 -21.92
CA ILE A 91 -0.29 16.19 -22.88
C ILE A 91 -1.07 15.02 -22.29
N ARG A 92 -2.12 14.60 -23.00
CA ARG A 92 -3.03 13.55 -22.53
C ARG A 92 -2.79 12.26 -23.29
N VAL A 93 -2.64 11.16 -22.52
CA VAL A 93 -2.43 9.82 -23.07
C VAL A 93 -3.45 8.87 -22.45
N ASP A 94 -4.35 8.36 -23.29
CA ASP A 94 -5.34 7.35 -22.92
C ASP A 94 -4.88 5.97 -23.39
N VAL A 95 -4.69 5.07 -22.45
CA VAL A 95 -4.32 3.66 -22.75
C VAL A 95 -5.43 2.67 -22.38
N GLY A 96 -6.65 3.16 -22.14
CA GLY A 96 -7.82 2.36 -21.77
C GLY A 96 -7.95 2.12 -20.27
N LYS A 97 -7.02 1.38 -19.65
CA LYS A 97 -7.02 1.15 -18.19
C LYS A 97 -6.55 2.33 -17.37
N THR A 98 -5.76 3.23 -17.98
CA THR A 98 -5.13 4.36 -17.31
C THR A 98 -5.14 5.57 -18.24
N HIS A 99 -5.44 6.76 -17.68
CA HIS A 99 -5.28 8.03 -18.37
C HIS A 99 -4.13 8.79 -17.70
N TYR A 100 -3.11 9.12 -18.50
CA TYR A 100 -1.96 9.89 -18.05
C TYR A 100 -2.09 11.33 -18.51
N VAL A 101 -1.78 12.28 -17.63
CA VAL A 101 -1.67 13.70 -17.96
C VAL A 101 -0.26 14.16 -17.64
N PHE A 102 0.48 14.53 -18.67
CA PHE A 102 1.83 15.08 -18.54
C PHE A 102 1.79 16.60 -18.66
N SER A 103 2.77 17.26 -18.05
CA SER A 103 3.11 18.65 -18.34
C SER A 103 4.40 18.69 -19.15
N ASN A 104 4.46 19.58 -20.14
CA ASN A 104 5.70 19.87 -20.85
C ASN A 104 6.68 20.65 -19.98
N ARG A 105 6.24 21.28 -18.88
CA ARG A 105 7.13 21.88 -17.89
C ARG A 105 7.81 20.77 -17.10
N GLY A 106 9.12 20.65 -17.23
CA GLY A 106 9.90 19.55 -16.66
C GLY A 106 9.67 18.18 -17.31
N GLY A 107 8.75 18.06 -18.27
CA GLY A 107 8.35 16.79 -18.88
C GLY A 107 7.85 15.78 -17.86
N VAL A 108 7.07 16.21 -16.86
CA VAL A 108 6.63 15.43 -15.69
C VAL A 108 5.21 14.90 -15.84
N LEU A 109 4.92 13.86 -15.07
CA LEU A 109 3.59 13.26 -15.00
C LEU A 109 2.79 13.94 -13.88
N LYS A 110 1.67 14.60 -14.23
CA LYS A 110 0.80 15.34 -13.29
C LYS A 110 -0.33 14.50 -12.74
N GLN A 111 -0.92 13.63 -13.57
CA GLN A 111 -2.04 12.79 -13.14
C GLN A 111 -1.92 11.39 -13.72
N ILE A 112 -2.36 10.42 -12.92
CA ILE A 112 -2.54 9.02 -13.30
C ILE A 112 -3.95 8.64 -12.86
N LEU A 113 -4.90 8.69 -13.78
CA LEU A 113 -6.29 8.39 -13.49
C LEU A 113 -6.58 6.93 -13.82
N LEU A 114 -7.27 6.26 -12.91
CA LEU A 114 -7.73 4.88 -13.06
C LEU A 114 -9.25 4.85 -13.26
N PRO A 115 -9.78 4.90 -14.50
CA PRO A 115 -11.21 5.10 -14.77
C PRO A 115 -12.14 4.02 -14.21
N ARG A 116 -11.59 2.84 -13.91
CA ARG A 116 -12.35 1.71 -13.34
C ARG A 116 -12.53 1.78 -11.83
N PHE A 117 -11.87 2.74 -11.17
CA PHE A 117 -11.83 2.82 -9.72
C PHE A 117 -12.22 4.23 -9.28
N ASN A 118 -13.12 4.28 -8.30
CA ASN A 118 -13.56 5.53 -7.70
C ASN A 118 -13.20 5.53 -6.21
N ASN A 119 -12.97 6.73 -5.67
CA ASN A 119 -12.84 6.96 -4.25
C ASN A 119 -14.22 6.92 -3.55
N ASP A 120 -14.24 7.12 -2.24
CA ASP A 120 -15.46 7.11 -1.44
C ASP A 120 -16.41 8.27 -1.81
N ASP A 121 -15.88 9.35 -2.39
CA ASP A 121 -16.63 10.52 -2.86
C ASP A 121 -17.23 10.32 -4.27
N GLY A 122 -16.86 9.24 -4.95
CA GLY A 122 -17.30 8.90 -6.31
C GLY A 122 -16.40 9.44 -7.43
N ASP A 123 -15.31 10.12 -7.09
CA ASP A 123 -14.35 10.63 -8.06
C ASP A 123 -13.40 9.52 -8.53
N THR A 124 -12.97 9.61 -9.79
CA THR A 124 -11.95 8.70 -10.34
C THR A 124 -10.65 8.78 -9.55
N ILE A 125 -10.09 7.63 -9.19
CA ILE A 125 -8.83 7.56 -8.45
C ILE A 125 -7.70 8.15 -9.28
N ASN A 126 -7.04 9.16 -8.72
CA ASN A 126 -5.76 9.69 -9.19
C ASN A 126 -4.65 9.17 -8.27
N LEU A 127 -3.66 8.48 -8.85
CA LEU A 127 -2.53 7.96 -8.08
C LEU A 127 -1.52 9.05 -7.68
N ILE A 128 -1.62 10.26 -8.22
CA ILE A 128 -0.80 11.41 -7.83
C ILE A 128 -1.62 12.30 -6.90
N SER A 129 -1.23 12.34 -5.62
CA SER A 129 -2.02 13.02 -4.58
C SER A 129 -1.97 14.55 -4.67
N ASN A 130 -0.91 15.12 -5.25
CA ASN A 130 -0.73 16.57 -5.36
C ASN A 130 -0.21 16.94 -6.77
N PRO A 131 -1.11 17.11 -7.76
CA PRO A 131 -0.73 17.39 -9.14
C PRO A 131 -0.09 18.77 -9.36
N ASP A 132 -0.25 19.70 -8.43
CA ASP A 132 0.28 21.08 -8.55
C ASP A 132 1.72 21.20 -8.02
N ASN A 133 2.28 20.14 -7.43
CA ASN A 133 3.65 20.15 -6.98
C ASN A 133 4.62 20.04 -8.16
N LEU A 134 5.58 20.95 -8.24
CA LEU A 134 6.62 20.96 -9.28
C LEU A 134 7.50 19.70 -9.28
N THR A 135 7.61 19.01 -8.15
CA THR A 135 8.25 17.71 -8.03
C THR A 135 7.29 16.55 -8.33
N SER A 136 6.49 16.70 -9.39
CA SER A 136 5.55 15.68 -9.84
C SER A 136 6.26 14.38 -10.26
N ALA A 137 5.49 13.31 -10.39
CA ALA A 137 6.02 12.00 -10.73
C ALA A 137 6.88 12.02 -12.01
N LEU A 138 7.95 11.24 -11.98
CA LEU A 138 8.94 11.12 -13.04
C LEU A 138 9.77 12.40 -13.28
N SER A 139 9.87 13.30 -12.29
CA SER A 139 10.74 14.46 -12.40
C SER A 139 12.22 14.04 -12.44
N LEU A 140 13.03 14.87 -13.11
CA LEU A 140 14.48 14.70 -13.12
C LEU A 140 15.13 15.64 -12.10
N LYS A 141 16.14 15.14 -11.41
CA LYS A 141 16.92 15.88 -10.43
C LYS A 141 18.42 15.60 -10.67
N SER A 142 19.26 16.58 -10.40
CA SER A 142 20.73 16.46 -10.38
C SER A 142 21.27 16.81 -9.00
N ASP A 143 22.52 16.48 -8.71
CA ASP A 143 23.27 16.97 -7.57
C ASP A 143 23.66 18.45 -7.70
N ASP A 144 23.52 19.02 -8.90
CA ASP A 144 23.65 20.44 -9.17
C ASP A 144 22.28 21.14 -9.14
N ALA A 145 22.16 22.19 -8.32
CA ALA A 145 20.91 22.92 -8.11
C ALA A 145 20.44 23.71 -9.35
N GLU A 146 21.36 24.29 -10.12
CA GLU A 146 21.04 25.03 -11.32
C GLU A 146 20.51 24.09 -12.41
N ILE A 147 21.19 22.97 -12.63
CA ILE A 147 20.74 21.95 -13.56
C ILE A 147 19.40 21.35 -13.12
N THR A 148 19.21 21.11 -11.83
CA THR A 148 17.92 20.66 -11.29
C THR A 148 16.81 21.66 -11.60
N SER A 149 17.09 22.96 -11.43
CA SER A 149 16.13 24.02 -11.76
C SER A 149 15.76 24.02 -13.25
N ILE A 150 16.71 23.84 -14.14
CA ILE A 150 16.45 23.73 -15.60
C ILE A 150 15.63 22.46 -15.90
N LEU A 151 16.05 21.32 -15.38
CA LEU A 151 15.36 20.04 -15.61
C LEU A 151 13.89 20.06 -15.19
N GLN A 152 13.56 20.76 -14.11
CA GLN A 152 12.22 20.79 -13.52
C GLN A 152 11.34 21.93 -14.04
N ASN A 153 11.91 23.05 -14.47
CA ASN A 153 11.16 24.24 -14.79
C ASN A 153 11.14 24.62 -16.27
N ALA A 154 12.13 24.17 -17.06
CA ALA A 154 12.15 24.43 -18.49
C ALA A 154 10.99 23.72 -19.21
N TYR A 155 10.56 24.30 -20.32
CA TYR A 155 9.52 23.72 -21.18
C TYR A 155 10.14 22.80 -22.23
N TYR A 156 9.76 21.55 -22.17
CA TYR A 156 10.15 20.52 -23.13
C TYR A 156 9.22 20.57 -24.33
N GLU A 157 9.73 20.28 -25.52
CA GLU A 157 8.92 20.15 -26.72
C GLU A 157 8.36 18.72 -26.82
N PRO A 158 7.04 18.53 -26.74
CA PRO A 158 6.42 17.22 -26.89
C PRO A 158 6.22 16.88 -28.36
N SER A 159 6.36 15.61 -28.73
CA SER A 159 6.09 15.14 -30.10
C SER A 159 4.61 15.25 -30.50
N THR A 160 3.70 15.26 -29.54
CA THR A 160 2.26 15.40 -29.71
C THR A 160 1.61 15.91 -28.42
N THR A 161 0.39 16.42 -28.50
CA THR A 161 -0.39 16.85 -27.33
C THR A 161 -1.45 15.85 -26.88
N SER A 162 -1.74 14.82 -27.70
CA SER A 162 -2.74 13.82 -27.35
C SER A 162 -2.41 12.47 -28.00
N ILE A 163 -2.60 11.40 -27.26
CA ILE A 163 -2.50 10.01 -27.71
C ILE A 163 -3.73 9.26 -27.18
N VAL A 164 -4.39 8.50 -28.06
CA VAL A 164 -5.47 7.59 -27.66
C VAL A 164 -5.14 6.23 -28.27
N LEU A 165 -4.96 5.23 -27.40
CA LEU A 165 -4.70 3.85 -27.80
C LEU A 165 -6.00 3.04 -27.83
N GLY A 166 -6.01 2.01 -28.65
CA GLY A 166 -7.11 1.08 -28.81
C GLY A 166 -6.62 -0.22 -29.45
N GLU A 167 -7.53 -1.16 -29.71
CA GLU A 167 -7.18 -2.44 -30.32
C GLU A 167 -6.54 -2.29 -31.70
N SER A 168 -6.97 -1.30 -32.47
CA SER A 168 -6.42 -1.00 -33.82
C SER A 168 -5.08 -0.26 -33.78
N ASN A 169 -4.76 0.41 -32.67
CA ASN A 169 -3.52 1.14 -32.46
C ASN A 169 -3.02 0.84 -31.03
N PRO A 170 -2.41 -0.34 -30.79
CA PRO A 170 -2.11 -0.82 -29.45
C PRO A 170 -0.86 -0.23 -28.83
N GLU A 171 0.00 0.46 -29.57
CA GLU A 171 1.24 1.05 -29.06
C GLU A 171 1.45 2.47 -29.58
N ALA A 172 2.02 3.33 -28.75
CA ALA A 172 2.48 4.66 -29.14
C ALA A 172 3.70 5.10 -28.32
N VAL A 173 4.42 6.08 -28.85
CA VAL A 173 5.57 6.72 -28.20
C VAL A 173 5.32 8.22 -28.09
N LEU A 174 5.44 8.76 -26.90
CA LEU A 174 5.49 10.18 -26.62
C LEU A 174 6.94 10.57 -26.34
N THR A 175 7.42 11.60 -27.02
CA THR A 175 8.79 12.09 -26.84
C THR A 175 8.76 13.53 -26.32
N PHE A 176 9.58 13.83 -25.33
CA PHE A 176 9.88 15.17 -24.86
C PHE A 176 11.34 15.52 -25.13
N THR A 177 11.59 16.66 -25.73
CA THR A 177 12.93 17.15 -26.05
C THR A 177 13.17 18.49 -25.39
N LEU A 178 14.29 18.64 -24.68
CA LEU A 178 14.79 19.91 -24.16
C LEU A 178 16.15 20.19 -24.76
N LYS A 179 16.33 21.41 -25.28
CA LYS A 179 17.62 21.97 -25.63
C LYS A 179 17.73 23.34 -24.96
N HIS A 180 18.63 23.44 -23.99
CA HIS A 180 18.80 24.64 -23.18
C HIS A 180 20.08 25.36 -23.59
N GLU A 181 20.10 26.71 -23.48
CA GLU A 181 21.25 27.56 -23.85
C GLU A 181 22.54 27.22 -23.10
N SER A 182 22.42 26.64 -21.90
CA SER A 182 23.55 26.14 -21.10
C SER A 182 24.26 24.91 -21.73
N GLY A 183 23.75 24.37 -22.84
CA GLY A 183 24.25 23.14 -23.44
C GLY A 183 23.67 21.87 -22.84
N LEU A 184 22.65 21.99 -21.93
CA LEU A 184 21.91 20.85 -21.43
C LEU A 184 20.91 20.40 -22.50
N GLU A 185 21.01 19.13 -22.91
CA GLU A 185 20.04 18.47 -23.78
C GLU A 185 19.43 17.28 -23.06
N VAL A 186 18.10 17.15 -23.15
CA VAL A 186 17.35 16.02 -22.58
C VAL A 186 16.40 15.46 -23.63
N LEU A 187 16.45 14.16 -23.81
CA LEU A 187 15.49 13.40 -24.61
C LEU A 187 14.82 12.36 -23.72
N ARG A 188 13.50 12.38 -23.66
CA ARG A 188 12.71 11.41 -22.89
C ARG A 188 11.69 10.76 -23.83
N GLU A 189 11.69 9.44 -23.87
CA GLU A 189 10.79 8.64 -24.67
C GLU A 189 9.93 7.79 -23.72
N TYR A 190 8.60 7.88 -23.89
CA TYR A 190 7.60 7.11 -23.15
C TYR A 190 6.87 6.21 -24.11
N LYS A 191 7.06 4.89 -24.01
CA LYS A 191 6.35 3.92 -24.83
C LYS A 191 5.18 3.34 -24.04
N PHE A 192 3.98 3.49 -24.59
CA PHE A 192 2.71 3.02 -24.03
C PHE A 192 2.19 1.81 -24.79
N ARG A 193 1.42 0.96 -24.07
CA ARG A 193 0.64 -0.13 -24.67
C ARG A 193 -0.81 -0.05 -24.23
N TYR A 194 -1.70 -0.39 -25.13
CA TYR A 194 -3.14 -0.42 -24.85
C TYR A 194 -3.46 -1.41 -23.72
N ASN A 195 -4.34 -1.01 -22.81
CA ASN A 195 -4.77 -1.79 -21.65
C ASN A 195 -3.62 -2.25 -20.71
N ASP A 196 -2.51 -1.51 -20.68
CA ASP A 196 -1.38 -1.80 -19.80
C ASP A 196 -1.26 -0.74 -18.68
N TYR A 197 -0.92 -1.19 -17.46
CA TYR A 197 -0.55 -0.32 -16.34
C TYR A 197 0.93 0.04 -16.32
N ALA A 198 1.73 -0.56 -17.20
CA ALA A 198 3.15 -0.30 -17.30
C ALA A 198 3.47 0.47 -18.59
N LEU A 199 4.46 1.34 -18.51
CA LEU A 199 5.05 2.02 -19.65
C LEU A 199 6.58 1.93 -19.57
N GLU A 200 7.24 1.95 -20.73
CA GLU A 200 8.70 1.98 -20.83
C GLU A 200 9.17 3.43 -20.96
N ILE A 201 10.22 3.77 -20.21
CA ILE A 201 10.82 5.10 -20.22
C ILE A 201 12.26 4.97 -20.65
N LYS A 202 12.70 5.75 -21.64
CA LYS A 202 14.11 5.97 -21.97
C LYS A 202 14.43 7.44 -21.78
N THR A 203 15.49 7.71 -21.03
CA THR A 203 15.96 9.08 -20.78
C THR A 203 17.41 9.18 -21.21
N ARG A 204 17.74 10.20 -22.00
CA ARG A 204 19.11 10.59 -22.33
C ARG A 204 19.31 12.04 -21.91
N ILE A 205 20.33 12.26 -21.12
CA ILE A 205 20.72 13.59 -20.64
C ILE A 205 22.15 13.85 -21.10
N THR A 206 22.42 15.00 -21.66
CA THR A 206 23.77 15.45 -22.06
C THR A 206 23.95 16.89 -21.61
N ALA A 207 25.01 17.18 -20.87
CA ALA A 207 25.31 18.51 -20.33
C ALA A 207 26.71 18.95 -20.80
N LEU A 208 26.87 19.32 -22.06
CA LEU A 208 28.08 19.86 -22.64
C LEU A 208 27.87 21.36 -22.97
N PRO A 209 28.74 22.27 -22.56
CA PRO A 209 30.08 22.15 -21.99
C PRO A 209 30.16 22.25 -20.46
N LEU A 210 29.07 22.14 -19.71
CA LEU A 210 29.04 22.20 -18.23
C LEU A 210 29.87 21.08 -17.55
N ALA A 211 30.55 20.26 -18.33
CA ALA A 211 31.22 19.03 -17.96
C ALA A 211 32.53 19.18 -17.14
N THR A 212 32.62 20.14 -16.23
CA THR A 212 33.74 20.20 -15.29
C THR A 212 33.58 19.25 -14.09
N LYS A 213 32.38 18.68 -13.89
CA LYS A 213 32.05 17.75 -12.81
C LYS A 213 31.29 16.54 -13.34
N ASN A 214 31.49 15.38 -12.75
CA ASN A 214 30.63 14.22 -12.97
C ASN A 214 29.27 14.46 -12.25
N LEU A 215 28.29 14.92 -12.99
CA LEU A 215 26.95 15.14 -12.47
C LEU A 215 26.21 13.83 -12.25
N GLN A 216 25.52 13.70 -11.14
CA GLN A 216 24.62 12.60 -10.86
C GLN A 216 23.20 13.01 -11.23
N TYR A 217 22.45 12.13 -11.86
CA TYR A 217 21.06 12.38 -12.22
C TYR A 217 20.17 11.34 -11.57
N GLN A 218 18.96 11.74 -11.26
CA GLN A 218 17.94 10.86 -10.68
C GLN A 218 16.61 11.08 -11.40
N ILE A 219 15.84 10.01 -11.60
CA ILE A 219 14.41 10.07 -11.87
C ILE A 219 13.67 9.84 -10.56
N VAL A 220 12.68 10.66 -10.27
CA VAL A 220 12.05 10.73 -8.95
C VAL A 220 10.55 10.50 -9.08
N LEU A 221 10.01 9.71 -8.14
CA LEU A 221 8.58 9.59 -7.86
C LEU A 221 8.26 10.26 -6.52
N GLY A 222 7.14 10.92 -6.46
CA GLY A 222 6.64 11.58 -5.25
C GLY A 222 6.17 13.01 -5.52
N PRO A 223 5.75 13.72 -4.47
CA PRO A 223 5.52 13.16 -3.13
C PRO A 223 4.25 12.30 -3.10
N GLU A 224 4.24 11.31 -2.20
CA GLU A 224 3.09 10.47 -1.89
C GLU A 224 2.26 10.04 -3.10
N MET A 225 2.56 8.89 -3.66
CA MET A 225 1.80 8.30 -4.74
C MET A 225 0.92 7.15 -4.22
N GLY A 226 -0.28 7.04 -4.74
CA GLY A 226 -1.18 5.94 -4.38
C GLY A 226 -2.64 6.35 -4.19
N GLY A 227 -2.95 7.66 -4.33
CA GLY A 227 -4.28 8.21 -4.07
C GLY A 227 -4.61 8.31 -2.58
N LYS A 228 -5.42 9.27 -2.19
CA LYS A 228 -5.97 9.37 -0.85
C LYS A 228 -7.01 8.26 -0.67
N ILE A 229 -6.66 7.22 0.03
CA ILE A 229 -7.60 6.24 0.56
C ILE A 229 -7.73 6.55 2.04
N SER A 230 -8.98 6.67 2.50
CA SER A 230 -9.32 7.03 3.87
C SER A 230 -8.49 6.20 4.86
N SER A 231 -7.70 6.89 5.66
CA SER A 231 -6.61 6.37 6.50
C SER A 231 -7.04 5.60 7.76
N GLN A 232 -8.32 5.29 7.93
CA GLN A 232 -8.83 4.78 9.21
C GLN A 232 -8.72 3.27 9.43
N THR A 233 -8.28 2.49 8.44
CA THR A 233 -8.20 1.02 8.52
C THR A 233 -6.84 0.41 8.20
N ASP A 234 -5.79 1.20 7.99
CA ASP A 234 -4.52 0.71 7.42
C ASP A 234 -3.45 0.25 8.43
N TYR A 235 -3.84 -0.13 9.65
CA TYR A 235 -2.90 -0.68 10.64
C TYR A 235 -2.29 -2.04 10.25
N ILE A 236 -2.77 -2.69 9.20
CA ILE A 236 -2.36 -4.05 8.81
C ILE A 236 -1.44 -4.08 7.59
N VAL A 237 -1.54 -3.09 6.70
CA VAL A 237 -0.77 -3.04 5.45
C VAL A 237 -0.01 -1.73 5.37
N PHE A 238 1.30 -1.84 5.13
CA PHE A 238 2.16 -0.66 4.97
C PHE A 238 1.75 0.17 3.76
N SER A 239 1.65 1.48 3.98
CA SER A 239 1.40 2.50 2.94
C SER A 239 2.57 3.48 2.94
N GLY A 240 3.27 3.61 1.82
CA GLY A 240 4.43 4.50 1.71
C GLY A 240 5.52 4.01 0.74
N ALA A 241 6.72 4.52 0.96
CA ALA A 241 7.89 4.22 0.17
C ALA A 241 8.45 2.82 0.46
N THR A 242 8.70 2.05 -0.58
CA THR A 242 9.20 0.67 -0.47
C THR A 242 10.24 0.40 -1.55
N VAL A 243 11.25 -0.38 -1.21
CA VAL A 243 12.31 -0.80 -2.13
C VAL A 243 12.42 -2.32 -2.12
N PHE A 244 12.62 -2.94 -3.29
CA PHE A 244 12.92 -4.36 -3.39
C PHE A 244 14.32 -4.54 -3.96
N VAL A 245 15.24 -4.96 -3.11
CA VAL A 245 16.67 -5.09 -3.41
C VAL A 245 17.23 -6.34 -2.73
N ASN A 246 18.16 -7.05 -3.38
CA ASN A 246 18.80 -8.26 -2.85
C ASN A 246 17.80 -9.33 -2.36
N ASN A 247 16.66 -9.45 -3.07
CA ASN A 247 15.53 -10.33 -2.74
C ASN A 247 14.79 -9.99 -1.44
N GLU A 248 14.98 -8.79 -0.89
CA GLU A 248 14.33 -8.27 0.31
C GLU A 248 13.47 -7.06 -0.01
N ARG A 249 12.29 -6.98 0.61
CA ARG A 249 11.40 -5.82 0.57
C ARG A 249 11.64 -4.97 1.81
N ILE A 250 12.09 -3.74 1.61
CA ILE A 250 12.42 -2.78 2.66
C ILE A 250 11.39 -1.66 2.61
N GLU A 251 10.73 -1.42 3.72
CA GLU A 251 9.77 -0.34 3.92
C GLU A 251 10.45 0.84 4.56
N HIS A 252 10.06 2.05 4.14
CA HIS A 252 10.61 3.30 4.64
C HIS A 252 9.49 4.19 5.20
N PRO A 253 9.17 4.06 6.50
CA PRO A 253 8.28 4.99 7.17
C PRO A 253 8.84 6.43 7.14
N LEU A 254 7.96 7.42 7.01
CA LEU A 254 8.34 8.84 6.98
C LEU A 254 9.16 9.25 8.21
N GLU A 255 8.84 8.67 9.36
CA GLU A 255 9.43 8.98 10.66
C GLU A 255 10.89 8.53 10.76
N ASP A 256 11.25 7.47 10.05
CA ASP A 256 12.61 6.90 10.09
C ASP A 256 13.58 7.58 9.11
N LEU A 257 13.06 8.40 8.20
CA LEU A 257 13.86 9.07 7.18
C LEU A 257 14.48 10.38 7.71
N THR A 258 15.69 10.30 8.26
CA THR A 258 16.48 11.46 8.71
C THR A 258 17.49 11.93 7.67
N ALA A 259 17.88 11.07 6.73
CA ALA A 259 18.81 11.33 5.65
C ALA A 259 18.46 10.48 4.41
N PRO A 260 18.93 10.82 3.20
CA PRO A 260 18.76 9.99 2.02
C PRO A 260 19.36 8.58 2.21
N VAL A 261 18.57 7.54 1.90
CA VAL A 261 18.97 6.14 1.97
C VAL A 261 19.18 5.61 0.56
N TYR A 262 20.37 5.09 0.29
CA TYR A 262 20.75 4.55 -1.01
C TYR A 262 20.77 3.02 -0.97
N HIS A 263 20.05 2.41 -1.90
CA HIS A 263 19.98 0.97 -2.09
C HIS A 263 20.77 0.55 -3.31
N ARG A 264 21.85 -0.21 -3.10
CA ARG A 264 22.74 -0.74 -4.14
C ARG A 264 22.68 -2.26 -4.15
N GLY A 265 23.09 -2.86 -5.27
CA GLY A 265 23.08 -4.31 -5.46
C GLY A 265 22.01 -4.76 -6.46
N ASP A 266 21.40 -5.92 -6.24
CA ASP A 266 20.35 -6.46 -7.12
C ASP A 266 19.01 -5.74 -6.91
N LEU A 267 18.96 -4.47 -7.33
CA LEU A 267 17.78 -3.61 -7.22
C LEU A 267 16.75 -4.02 -8.27
N LYS A 268 15.56 -4.40 -7.82
CA LYS A 268 14.46 -4.77 -8.71
C LYS A 268 13.51 -3.62 -8.95
N TRP A 269 13.18 -2.84 -7.91
CA TRP A 269 12.33 -1.66 -8.04
C TRP A 269 12.38 -0.76 -6.79
N VAL A 270 12.02 0.50 -6.99
CA VAL A 270 11.63 1.44 -5.94
C VAL A 270 10.18 1.85 -6.19
N ALA A 271 9.38 2.00 -5.14
CA ALA A 271 7.95 2.19 -5.29
C ALA A 271 7.31 3.02 -4.17
N PHE A 272 6.20 3.65 -4.50
CA PHE A 272 5.14 3.97 -3.54
C PHE A 272 4.02 2.96 -3.65
N GLN A 273 3.45 2.58 -2.52
CA GLN A 273 2.33 1.68 -2.47
C GLN A 273 1.39 1.98 -1.32
N ASN A 274 0.13 1.63 -1.51
CA ASN A 274 -0.85 1.51 -0.44
C ASN A 274 -1.48 0.10 -0.47
N LYS A 275 -2.60 -0.07 0.21
CA LYS A 275 -3.31 -1.35 0.28
C LYS A 275 -3.71 -1.91 -1.10
N TYR A 276 -4.13 -1.06 -2.03
CA TYR A 276 -4.76 -1.46 -3.30
C TYR A 276 -3.94 -1.14 -4.54
N PHE A 277 -3.13 -0.09 -4.48
CA PHE A 277 -2.40 0.46 -5.62
C PHE A 277 -0.91 0.54 -5.37
N GLY A 278 -0.14 0.56 -6.44
CA GLY A 278 1.29 0.77 -6.40
C GLY A 278 1.79 1.53 -7.62
N SER A 279 2.83 2.34 -7.40
CA SER A 279 3.57 3.04 -8.44
C SER A 279 5.05 2.72 -8.28
N ALA A 280 5.65 2.03 -9.25
CA ALA A 280 7.00 1.50 -9.15
C ALA A 280 7.87 1.90 -10.35
N LEU A 281 9.11 2.24 -10.08
CA LEU A 281 10.18 2.33 -11.06
C LEU A 281 11.03 1.07 -11.01
N VAL A 282 11.07 0.36 -12.13
CA VAL A 282 11.86 -0.87 -12.33
C VAL A 282 13.06 -0.51 -13.19
N PRO A 283 14.31 -0.62 -12.69
CA PRO A 283 15.50 -0.36 -13.49
C PRO A 283 15.67 -1.44 -14.57
N VAL A 284 15.98 -1.00 -15.80
CA VAL A 284 16.32 -1.89 -16.91
C VAL A 284 17.79 -1.72 -17.30
N GLN A 285 18.24 -0.47 -17.47
CA GLN A 285 19.61 -0.14 -17.84
C GLN A 285 19.98 1.26 -17.33
N GLY A 286 21.28 1.47 -17.04
CA GLY A 286 21.84 2.77 -16.69
C GLY A 286 21.46 3.28 -15.30
N THR A 287 21.09 2.38 -14.39
CA THR A 287 20.76 2.70 -13.00
C THR A 287 21.86 2.22 -12.07
N LYS A 288 22.30 3.10 -11.18
CA LYS A 288 23.37 2.86 -10.20
C LYS A 288 22.82 2.47 -8.83
N ALA A 289 21.73 3.11 -8.40
CA ALA A 289 21.12 2.87 -7.09
C ALA A 289 19.64 3.27 -7.07
N GLY A 290 18.88 2.68 -6.15
CA GLY A 290 17.62 3.24 -5.67
C GLY A 290 17.88 4.23 -4.55
N VAL A 291 17.09 5.27 -4.44
CA VAL A 291 17.18 6.26 -3.38
C VAL A 291 15.80 6.51 -2.77
N VAL A 292 15.78 6.63 -1.45
CA VAL A 292 14.61 7.08 -0.68
C VAL A 292 15.04 8.25 0.19
N TYR A 293 14.31 9.36 0.13
CA TYR A 293 14.64 10.53 0.91
C TYR A 293 13.40 11.34 1.28
N LYS A 294 13.57 12.18 2.30
CA LYS A 294 12.55 13.11 2.78
C LYS A 294 12.95 14.53 2.41
N GLU A 295 12.01 15.31 1.90
CA GLU A 295 12.18 16.74 1.65
C GLU A 295 10.89 17.46 2.06
N LYS A 296 10.98 18.46 2.94
CA LYS A 296 9.82 19.24 3.46
C LYS A 296 8.66 18.37 3.95
N ASP A 297 8.95 17.37 4.80
CA ASP A 297 7.99 16.40 5.35
C ASP A 297 7.25 15.54 4.30
N GLN A 298 7.81 15.42 3.10
CA GLN A 298 7.31 14.56 2.04
C GLN A 298 8.37 13.52 1.66
N VAL A 299 7.93 12.30 1.38
CA VAL A 299 8.82 11.21 0.96
C VAL A 299 8.90 11.15 -0.56
N PHE A 300 10.11 10.90 -1.04
CA PHE A 300 10.42 10.68 -2.44
C PHE A 300 11.19 9.38 -2.60
N VAL A 301 10.94 8.67 -3.69
CA VAL A 301 11.74 7.54 -4.13
C VAL A 301 12.28 7.82 -5.51
N GLY A 302 13.44 7.27 -5.85
CA GLY A 302 14.00 7.50 -7.18
C GLY A 302 15.06 6.47 -7.57
N LEU A 303 15.47 6.55 -8.82
CA LEU A 303 16.58 5.79 -9.37
C LEU A 303 17.70 6.76 -9.75
N GLU A 304 18.89 6.54 -9.19
CA GLU A 304 20.09 7.26 -9.55
C GLU A 304 20.67 6.67 -10.84
N TYR A 305 20.98 7.51 -11.81
CA TYR A 305 21.54 7.11 -13.09
C TYR A 305 23.03 6.87 -13.01
N GLU A 306 23.51 5.92 -13.79
CA GLU A 306 24.92 5.87 -14.15
C GLU A 306 25.24 7.01 -15.10
N SER A 307 26.19 7.86 -14.75
CA SER A 307 26.59 9.01 -15.55
C SER A 307 28.08 8.99 -15.83
N VAL A 308 28.46 9.42 -17.02
CA VAL A 308 29.82 9.52 -17.47
C VAL A 308 29.99 10.91 -18.10
N GLN A 309 30.95 11.70 -17.59
CA GLN A 309 31.25 13.05 -18.11
C GLN A 309 29.99 13.93 -18.28
N SER A 310 29.16 13.96 -17.25
CA SER A 310 27.90 14.72 -17.25
C SER A 310 26.82 14.27 -18.26
N ALA A 311 26.99 13.10 -18.87
CA ALA A 311 25.99 12.45 -19.70
C ALA A 311 25.43 11.21 -19.00
N ALA A 312 24.12 10.97 -19.14
CA ALA A 312 23.46 9.80 -18.61
C ALA A 312 22.46 9.26 -19.61
N THR A 313 22.40 7.94 -19.73
CA THR A 313 21.36 7.24 -20.48
C THR A 313 20.81 6.12 -19.61
N ALA A 314 19.51 6.11 -19.42
CA ALA A 314 18.85 5.11 -18.58
C ALA A 314 17.52 4.67 -19.18
N SER A 315 17.16 3.43 -18.91
CA SER A 315 15.88 2.85 -19.29
C SER A 315 15.21 2.22 -18.06
N HIS A 316 13.90 2.43 -17.93
CA HIS A 316 13.10 1.97 -16.81
C HIS A 316 11.75 1.48 -17.32
N ILE A 317 11.10 0.62 -16.51
CA ILE A 317 9.67 0.39 -16.62
C ILE A 317 9.01 1.15 -15.46
N PHE A 318 8.00 1.92 -15.76
CA PHE A 318 7.15 2.54 -14.75
C PHE A 318 5.83 1.81 -14.71
N TYR A 319 5.52 1.21 -13.58
CA TYR A 319 4.23 0.59 -13.29
C TYR A 319 3.40 1.54 -12.43
N ALA A 320 2.13 1.76 -12.78
CA ALA A 320 1.20 2.53 -11.97
C ALA A 320 -0.21 1.94 -12.10
N GLY A 321 -0.66 1.21 -11.08
CA GLY A 321 -1.93 0.50 -11.17
C GLY A 321 -2.27 -0.31 -9.92
N THR A 322 -3.19 -1.26 -10.10
CA THR A 322 -3.71 -2.12 -9.04
C THR A 322 -2.68 -3.16 -8.59
N LYS A 323 -2.76 -3.54 -7.31
CA LYS A 323 -1.94 -4.64 -6.76
C LYS A 323 -2.63 -6.01 -6.91
N GLU A 324 -3.26 -6.24 -8.06
CA GLU A 324 -3.85 -7.54 -8.39
C GLU A 324 -2.78 -8.58 -8.68
N LEU A 325 -2.89 -9.75 -8.05
CA LEU A 325 -1.88 -10.82 -8.12
C LEU A 325 -1.57 -11.21 -9.57
N GLU A 326 -2.60 -11.43 -10.39
CA GLU A 326 -2.45 -11.87 -11.77
C GLU A 326 -1.73 -10.83 -12.63
N ILE A 327 -2.08 -9.56 -12.46
CA ILE A 327 -1.46 -8.44 -13.19
C ILE A 327 0.01 -8.31 -12.81
N LEU A 328 0.34 -8.36 -11.51
CA LEU A 328 1.71 -8.21 -11.04
C LEU A 328 2.58 -9.44 -11.39
N GLU A 329 1.99 -10.65 -11.44
CA GLU A 329 2.67 -11.86 -11.92
C GLU A 329 2.97 -11.77 -13.43
N GLU A 330 2.02 -11.26 -14.24
CA GLU A 330 2.19 -11.03 -15.69
C GLU A 330 3.33 -10.02 -15.98
N LYS A 331 3.37 -8.90 -15.23
CA LYS A 331 4.40 -7.87 -15.43
C LYS A 331 5.79 -8.31 -14.99
N GLY A 332 5.91 -9.34 -14.19
CA GLY A 332 7.19 -9.87 -13.76
C GLY A 332 7.97 -8.92 -12.86
N ASN A 333 9.29 -8.85 -13.05
CA ASN A 333 10.23 -7.96 -12.33
C ASN A 333 10.08 -8.00 -10.80
N HIS A 334 9.58 -9.10 -10.26
CA HIS A 334 9.25 -9.26 -8.85
C HIS A 334 8.20 -8.26 -8.31
N LEU A 335 7.40 -7.63 -9.17
CA LEU A 335 6.35 -6.70 -8.74
C LEU A 335 5.32 -7.35 -7.82
N VAL A 336 5.11 -8.66 -7.93
CA VAL A 336 4.27 -9.43 -7.00
C VAL A 336 4.69 -9.28 -5.52
N ARG A 337 5.95 -8.90 -5.28
CA ARG A 337 6.45 -8.63 -3.91
C ARG A 337 5.92 -7.31 -3.31
N MET A 338 5.24 -6.50 -4.09
CA MET A 338 4.47 -5.36 -3.57
C MET A 338 3.26 -5.81 -2.75
N ILE A 339 2.73 -7.02 -3.03
CA ILE A 339 1.64 -7.59 -2.24
C ILE A 339 2.20 -8.08 -0.91
N ASP A 340 1.70 -7.47 0.17
CA ASP A 340 2.00 -7.89 1.53
C ASP A 340 0.78 -8.59 2.13
N TYR A 341 0.96 -9.83 2.52
CA TYR A 341 -0.07 -10.61 3.22
C TYR A 341 0.02 -10.44 4.74
N GLY A 342 0.86 -9.52 5.22
CA GLY A 342 1.18 -9.36 6.63
C GLY A 342 2.08 -10.47 7.16
N TRP A 343 2.57 -10.32 8.41
CA TRP A 343 3.50 -11.28 9.03
C TRP A 343 2.99 -12.72 9.00
N PHE A 344 1.70 -12.90 9.32
CA PHE A 344 1.09 -14.23 9.35
C PHE A 344 0.83 -14.75 7.93
N GLY A 345 0.25 -13.93 7.06
CA GLY A 345 -0.08 -14.30 5.69
C GLY A 345 1.15 -14.62 4.83
N ASN A 346 2.26 -13.93 5.05
CA ASN A 346 3.51 -14.20 4.33
C ASN A 346 4.06 -15.61 4.63
N LYS A 347 3.94 -16.11 5.88
CA LYS A 347 4.31 -17.49 6.25
C LYS A 347 3.40 -18.53 5.59
N PHE A 348 2.14 -18.19 5.34
CA PHE A 348 1.13 -19.06 4.73
C PHE A 348 0.83 -18.69 3.27
N ALA A 349 1.71 -17.94 2.60
CA ALA A 349 1.52 -17.52 1.20
C ALA A 349 1.32 -18.71 0.24
N PHE A 350 1.92 -19.87 0.55
CA PHE A 350 1.71 -21.12 -0.19
C PHE A 350 0.25 -21.60 -0.16
N LEU A 351 -0.50 -21.26 0.88
CA LEU A 351 -1.92 -21.57 1.03
C LEU A 351 -2.81 -20.44 0.49
N VAL A 352 -2.41 -19.18 0.72
CA VAL A 352 -3.18 -17.99 0.29
C VAL A 352 -3.31 -17.94 -1.23
N LYS A 353 -2.22 -18.14 -1.97
CA LYS A 353 -2.23 -18.08 -3.45
C LYS A 353 -3.19 -19.09 -4.10
N PRO A 354 -3.20 -20.39 -3.77
CA PRO A 354 -4.20 -21.31 -4.29
C PRO A 354 -5.63 -20.93 -3.95
N LEU A 355 -5.89 -20.45 -2.72
CA LEU A 355 -7.24 -20.03 -2.32
C LEU A 355 -7.72 -18.83 -3.13
N LEU A 356 -6.86 -17.86 -3.40
CA LEU A 356 -7.17 -16.71 -4.25
C LEU A 356 -7.48 -17.15 -5.70
N LYS A 357 -6.70 -18.08 -6.25
CA LYS A 357 -6.97 -18.64 -7.60
C LYS A 357 -8.32 -19.38 -7.67
N VAL A 358 -8.66 -20.15 -6.65
CA VAL A 358 -9.98 -20.82 -6.56
C VAL A 358 -11.10 -19.79 -6.45
N LEU A 359 -10.91 -18.73 -5.66
CA LEU A 359 -11.86 -17.62 -5.54
C LEU A 359 -12.06 -16.92 -6.88
N ALA A 360 -10.98 -16.58 -7.58
CA ALA A 360 -11.02 -15.96 -8.91
C ALA A 360 -11.71 -16.85 -9.95
N TYR A 361 -11.46 -18.16 -9.92
CA TYR A 361 -12.14 -19.12 -10.78
C TYR A 361 -13.67 -19.08 -10.58
N PHE A 362 -14.14 -19.13 -9.33
CA PHE A 362 -15.57 -19.02 -9.05
C PHE A 362 -16.14 -17.66 -9.42
N TYR A 363 -15.38 -16.59 -9.25
CA TYR A 363 -15.79 -15.27 -9.70
C TYR A 363 -15.96 -15.23 -11.23
N GLY A 364 -15.04 -15.84 -11.98
CA GLY A 364 -15.15 -15.96 -13.44
C GLY A 364 -16.46 -16.63 -13.90
N VAL A 365 -16.95 -17.61 -13.13
CA VAL A 365 -18.20 -18.34 -13.42
C VAL A 365 -19.43 -17.58 -12.94
N THR A 366 -19.41 -17.05 -11.73
CA THR A 366 -20.59 -16.47 -11.05
C THR A 366 -20.75 -14.98 -11.25
N GLN A 367 -19.68 -14.27 -11.64
CA GLN A 367 -19.58 -12.82 -11.71
C GLN A 367 -19.98 -12.12 -10.38
N ASN A 368 -19.88 -12.86 -9.26
CA ASN A 368 -20.31 -12.38 -7.95
C ASN A 368 -19.42 -12.95 -6.85
N TYR A 369 -18.69 -12.08 -6.16
CA TYR A 369 -17.78 -12.47 -5.06
C TYR A 369 -18.50 -13.14 -3.89
N GLY A 370 -19.77 -12.78 -3.61
CA GLY A 370 -20.54 -13.41 -2.53
C GLY A 370 -20.74 -14.92 -2.77
N TRP A 371 -21.18 -15.31 -3.96
CA TRP A 371 -21.28 -16.71 -4.34
C TRP A 371 -19.92 -17.41 -4.38
N SER A 372 -18.90 -16.73 -4.89
CA SER A 372 -17.54 -17.27 -4.94
C SER A 372 -17.00 -17.62 -3.57
N ILE A 373 -17.25 -16.77 -2.56
CA ILE A 373 -16.85 -17.00 -1.16
C ILE A 373 -17.63 -18.20 -0.58
N ILE A 374 -18.93 -18.32 -0.87
CA ILE A 374 -19.73 -19.46 -0.42
C ILE A 374 -19.17 -20.77 -0.98
N PHE A 375 -18.91 -20.86 -2.28
CA PHE A 375 -18.34 -22.05 -2.90
C PHE A 375 -16.95 -22.38 -2.35
N LEU A 376 -16.08 -21.37 -2.21
CA LEU A 376 -14.77 -21.55 -1.59
C LEU A 376 -14.89 -22.11 -0.16
N THR A 377 -15.83 -21.58 0.62
CA THR A 377 -16.07 -22.03 2.00
C THR A 377 -16.54 -23.48 2.04
N ILE A 378 -17.43 -23.88 1.14
CA ILE A 378 -17.90 -25.27 1.01
C ILE A 378 -16.72 -26.20 0.71
N ILE A 379 -15.87 -25.85 -0.25
CA ILE A 379 -14.69 -26.65 -0.61
C ILE A 379 -13.75 -26.81 0.59
N ILE A 380 -13.45 -25.73 1.28
CA ILE A 380 -12.60 -25.75 2.48
C ILE A 380 -13.19 -26.68 3.56
N LYS A 381 -14.51 -26.57 3.81
CA LYS A 381 -15.19 -27.42 4.78
C LYS A 381 -15.17 -28.89 4.38
N LEU A 382 -15.41 -29.20 3.10
CA LEU A 382 -15.32 -30.58 2.60
C LEU A 382 -13.90 -31.14 2.73
N LEU A 383 -12.88 -30.36 2.41
CA LEU A 383 -11.48 -30.76 2.53
C LEU A 383 -11.10 -31.09 3.99
N PHE A 384 -11.54 -30.27 4.94
CA PHE A 384 -11.26 -30.44 6.37
C PHE A 384 -12.26 -31.35 7.08
N PHE A 385 -13.33 -31.79 6.43
CA PHE A 385 -14.36 -32.64 7.03
C PHE A 385 -13.78 -33.90 7.72
N PRO A 386 -12.89 -34.71 7.10
CA PRO A 386 -12.36 -35.92 7.73
C PRO A 386 -11.52 -35.58 8.99
N LEU A 387 -10.78 -34.48 8.96
CA LEU A 387 -9.99 -34.03 10.12
C LEU A 387 -10.92 -33.54 11.25
N THR A 388 -11.91 -32.74 10.91
CA THR A 388 -12.92 -32.23 11.84
C THR A 388 -13.70 -33.38 12.49
N HIS A 389 -14.12 -34.37 11.69
CA HIS A 389 -14.81 -35.56 12.20
C HIS A 389 -13.97 -36.36 13.19
N LYS A 390 -12.68 -36.57 12.90
CA LYS A 390 -11.74 -37.22 13.84
C LYS A 390 -11.59 -36.41 15.13
N SER A 391 -11.47 -35.09 15.03
CA SER A 391 -11.36 -34.20 16.19
C SER A 391 -12.60 -34.28 17.08
N PHE A 392 -13.80 -34.21 16.50
CA PHE A 392 -15.05 -34.37 17.26
C PHE A 392 -15.18 -35.73 17.93
N LYS A 393 -14.75 -36.81 17.27
CA LYS A 393 -14.75 -38.14 17.84
C LYS A 393 -13.81 -38.24 19.04
N SER A 394 -12.61 -37.65 18.96
CA SER A 394 -11.67 -37.56 20.07
C SER A 394 -12.20 -36.74 21.23
N MET A 395 -12.79 -35.54 20.92
CA MET A 395 -13.41 -34.68 21.93
C MET A 395 -14.55 -35.38 22.68
N LYS A 396 -15.41 -36.11 21.97
CA LYS A 396 -16.49 -36.93 22.59
C LYS A 396 -15.92 -38.05 23.45
N GLY A 397 -14.79 -38.64 23.04
CA GLY A 397 -14.03 -39.59 23.87
C GLY A 397 -13.54 -38.95 25.17
N MET A 398 -12.91 -37.77 25.07
CA MET A 398 -12.43 -37.02 26.21
C MET A 398 -13.52 -36.67 27.23
N THR A 399 -14.68 -36.19 26.74
CA THR A 399 -15.84 -35.87 27.62
C THR A 399 -16.31 -37.10 28.42
N LYS A 400 -16.27 -38.29 27.81
CA LYS A 400 -16.68 -39.54 28.53
C LYS A 400 -15.73 -39.94 29.66
N ILE A 401 -14.45 -39.62 29.51
CA ILE A 401 -13.44 -39.98 30.53
C ILE A 401 -13.17 -38.88 31.55
N GLN A 402 -13.74 -37.68 31.35
CA GLN A 402 -13.55 -36.54 32.26
C GLN A 402 -13.88 -36.83 33.71
N PRO A 403 -14.97 -37.54 34.08
CA PRO A 403 -15.20 -37.95 35.48
C PRO A 403 -14.09 -38.80 36.04
N TYR A 404 -13.52 -39.75 35.29
CA TYR A 404 -12.40 -40.58 35.74
C TYR A 404 -11.12 -39.76 35.88
N VAL A 405 -10.89 -38.78 35.02
CA VAL A 405 -9.76 -37.83 35.13
C VAL A 405 -9.84 -37.07 36.45
N LYS A 406 -11.04 -36.54 36.82
CA LYS A 406 -11.22 -35.86 38.12
C LYS A 406 -10.90 -36.75 39.30
N VAL A 407 -11.37 -38.01 39.31
CA VAL A 407 -11.09 -38.98 40.39
C VAL A 407 -9.60 -39.22 40.52
N ILE A 408 -8.88 -39.41 39.40
CA ILE A 408 -7.42 -39.63 39.45
C ILE A 408 -6.70 -38.40 39.98
N GLN A 409 -7.13 -37.21 39.57
CA GLN A 409 -6.56 -35.93 40.03
C GLN A 409 -6.80 -35.71 41.53
N GLU A 410 -7.99 -36.04 42.02
CA GLU A 410 -8.31 -35.91 43.42
C GLU A 410 -7.56 -36.91 44.29
N ARG A 411 -7.38 -38.16 43.80
CA ARG A 411 -6.72 -39.20 44.53
C ARG A 411 -5.19 -38.99 44.64
N ASN A 412 -4.59 -38.45 43.62
CA ASN A 412 -3.13 -38.29 43.49
C ASN A 412 -2.69 -36.82 43.59
N LYS A 413 -3.38 -35.97 44.38
CA LYS A 413 -3.06 -34.55 44.53
C LYS A 413 -1.61 -34.27 44.91
N ASP A 414 -1.05 -35.14 45.75
CA ASP A 414 0.30 -34.98 46.33
C ASP A 414 1.41 -35.68 45.52
N ASP A 415 1.06 -36.57 44.58
CA ASP A 415 2.01 -37.26 43.71
C ASP A 415 1.72 -37.01 42.23
N ARG A 416 2.35 -35.97 41.72
CA ARG A 416 2.23 -35.59 40.30
C ARG A 416 2.72 -36.63 39.31
N LYS A 417 3.70 -37.46 39.73
CA LYS A 417 4.26 -38.48 38.85
C LYS A 417 3.28 -39.64 38.67
N GLN A 418 2.73 -40.15 39.78
CA GLN A 418 1.72 -41.20 39.76
C GLN A 418 0.42 -40.72 39.05
N MET A 419 0.02 -39.45 39.29
CA MET A 419 -1.13 -38.84 38.60
C MET A 419 -0.95 -38.86 37.09
N ASN A 420 0.23 -38.45 36.58
CA ASN A 420 0.49 -38.41 35.14
C ASN A 420 0.55 -39.83 34.54
N GLU A 421 1.10 -40.80 35.24
CA GLU A 421 1.14 -42.21 34.80
C GLU A 421 -0.28 -42.78 34.66
N GLU A 422 -1.12 -42.62 35.66
CA GLU A 422 -2.51 -43.09 35.65
C GLU A 422 -3.36 -42.38 34.60
N LEU A 423 -3.16 -41.06 34.39
CA LEU A 423 -3.82 -40.30 33.30
C LEU A 423 -3.41 -40.80 31.92
N LEU A 424 -2.13 -41.07 31.70
CA LEU A 424 -1.63 -41.64 30.46
C LEU A 424 -2.20 -43.04 30.19
N GLU A 425 -2.30 -43.91 31.19
CA GLU A 425 -2.95 -45.20 31.08
C GLU A 425 -4.42 -45.08 30.73
N LEU A 426 -5.16 -44.14 31.39
CA LEU A 426 -6.56 -43.87 31.13
C LEU A 426 -6.76 -43.42 29.66
N TYR A 427 -5.94 -42.48 29.16
CA TYR A 427 -6.01 -41.99 27.78
C TYR A 427 -5.68 -43.11 26.78
N LYS A 428 -4.67 -43.91 27.02
CA LYS A 428 -4.34 -45.08 26.19
C LYS A 428 -5.47 -46.11 26.15
N LYS A 429 -6.04 -46.43 27.30
CA LYS A 429 -7.15 -47.40 27.43
C LYS A 429 -8.39 -46.98 26.65
N HIS A 430 -8.70 -45.67 26.62
CA HIS A 430 -9.85 -45.12 25.93
C HIS A 430 -9.54 -44.62 24.50
N LYS A 431 -8.30 -44.79 24.01
CA LYS A 431 -7.82 -44.35 22.68
C LYS A 431 -8.13 -42.89 22.40
N VAL A 432 -7.95 -42.03 23.41
CA VAL A 432 -8.13 -40.59 23.31
C VAL A 432 -6.73 -39.98 23.26
N ASN A 433 -6.42 -39.31 22.13
CA ASN A 433 -5.17 -38.57 21.91
C ASN A 433 -5.46 -37.10 21.89
#